data_dd28569a4cd0aa7eaaab100960867446
#
_entry.id   dd28569a4cd0aa7eaaab100960867446
#
_cell.length_a   1.000
_cell.length_b   1.000
_cell.length_c   1.000
_cell.angle_alpha   90.00
_cell.angle_beta   90.00
_cell.angle_gamma   90.00
#
_symmetry.space_group_name_H-M   'P 1'
#
loop_
_entity.id
_entity.type
_entity.pdbx_description
1 polymer ?
#
loop_
_entity_poly.entity_id
_entity_poly.type
_entity_poly.pdbx_seq_one_letter_code
_entity_poly.pdbx_strand_id
1 'polypeptide(L)'
;MANENQCKLNTKFIAVRNVKEYRETIPVWVNENDVILEIGCEWGTTTEVLAQHCKEVIGTDLSLECIQRARDMRPNLHFEVLDGFDVLSALNMGKQFTKVYIDISGISGYRSLLDVISLLTMYATVLRPEVIVVKSGALKHFASHCIYWRSEEPRSAKEKE
;
A
#
# COMPACT_ATOMS: atom_id res chain seq x y z
N MET A 1 19.98 -15.10 -25.17
CA MET A 1 20.20 -13.90 -24.38
C MET A 1 18.93 -13.68 -23.58
N ALA A 2 18.97 -13.91 -22.28
CA ALA A 2 17.83 -13.63 -21.39
C ALA A 2 17.63 -12.12 -21.38
N ASN A 3 16.39 -11.70 -21.66
CA ASN A 3 16.01 -10.31 -21.73
C ASN A 3 16.14 -9.72 -20.32
N GLU A 4 17.13 -8.87 -20.07
CA GLU A 4 17.39 -8.21 -18.80
C GLU A 4 16.35 -7.10 -18.44
N ASN A 5 15.19 -7.13 -19.08
CA ASN A 5 14.04 -6.34 -18.66
C ASN A 5 13.44 -6.92 -17.36
N GLN A 6 14.27 -7.00 -16.32
CA GLN A 6 13.76 -7.09 -14.97
C GLN A 6 12.94 -5.82 -14.73
N CYS A 7 11.63 -6.00 -14.58
CA CYS A 7 10.75 -4.94 -14.10
C CYS A 7 11.24 -4.52 -12.70
N LYS A 8 12.13 -3.54 -12.64
CA LYS A 8 12.61 -2.99 -11.38
C LYS A 8 11.47 -2.18 -10.80
N LEU A 9 10.74 -2.79 -9.88
CA LEU A 9 9.78 -2.05 -9.07
C LEU A 9 10.55 -1.11 -8.16
N ASN A 10 10.35 0.19 -8.32
CA ASN A 10 10.94 1.19 -7.43
C ASN A 10 10.11 1.37 -6.14
N THR A 11 8.89 0.85 -6.13
CA THR A 11 7.98 0.90 -5.01
C THR A 11 8.50 0.09 -3.83
N LYS A 12 8.52 0.67 -2.64
CA LYS A 12 8.83 -0.03 -1.39
C LYS A 12 7.56 -0.68 -0.83
N PHE A 13 7.66 -1.93 -0.37
CA PHE A 13 6.56 -2.63 0.29
C PHE A 13 6.80 -2.70 1.79
N ILE A 14 5.78 -2.30 2.57
CA ILE A 14 5.80 -2.32 4.03
C ILE A 14 4.66 -3.22 4.50
N ALA A 15 5.00 -4.40 5.01
CA ALA A 15 4.03 -5.34 5.55
C ALA A 15 3.90 -5.17 7.07
N VAL A 16 2.66 -4.98 7.54
CA VAL A 16 2.32 -4.83 8.95
C VAL A 16 1.34 -5.91 9.38
N ARG A 17 1.30 -6.22 10.70
CA ARG A 17 0.50 -7.32 11.24
C ARG A 17 -0.95 -6.92 11.54
N ASN A 18 -1.15 -5.71 12.03
CA ASN A 18 -2.42 -5.25 12.58
C ASN A 18 -2.63 -3.75 12.36
N VAL A 19 -3.82 -3.26 12.69
CA VAL A 19 -4.23 -1.86 12.51
C VAL A 19 -3.35 -0.89 13.32
N LYS A 20 -2.86 -1.30 14.48
CA LYS A 20 -1.97 -0.46 15.30
C LYS A 20 -0.66 -0.20 14.55
N GLU A 21 0.03 -1.26 14.11
CA GLU A 21 1.25 -1.12 13.31
C GLU A 21 0.97 -0.35 11.99
N TYR A 22 -0.19 -0.57 11.37
CA TYR A 22 -0.61 0.11 10.14
C TYR A 22 -0.63 1.63 10.34
N ARG A 23 -1.23 2.10 11.43
CA ARG A 23 -1.27 3.53 11.76
C ARG A 23 0.08 4.07 12.24
N GLU A 24 0.89 3.27 12.89
CA GLU A 24 2.26 3.64 13.31
C GLU A 24 3.18 3.92 12.11
N THR A 25 2.88 3.40 10.92
CA THR A 25 3.64 3.73 9.70
C THR A 25 3.39 5.14 9.20
N ILE A 26 2.24 5.74 9.52
CA ILE A 26 1.81 7.03 8.96
C ILE A 26 2.83 8.15 9.25
N PRO A 27 3.20 8.45 10.51
CA PRO A 27 4.15 9.54 10.80
C PRO A 27 5.57 9.27 10.27
N VAL A 28 5.86 8.02 9.85
CA VAL A 28 7.18 7.64 9.35
C VAL A 28 7.27 7.74 7.83
N TRP A 29 6.18 7.41 7.13
CA TRP A 29 6.18 7.24 5.67
C TRP A 29 5.31 8.23 4.91
N VAL A 30 4.48 9.00 5.61
CA VAL A 30 3.59 9.99 5.00
C VAL A 30 4.04 11.41 5.34
N ASN A 31 3.96 12.30 4.37
CA ASN A 31 4.25 13.70 4.52
C ASN A 31 3.17 14.59 3.86
N GLU A 32 3.22 15.88 4.12
CA GLU A 32 2.23 16.87 3.70
C GLU A 32 2.04 17.03 2.18
N ASN A 33 2.94 16.49 1.36
CA ASN A 33 2.85 16.55 -0.10
C ASN A 33 2.24 15.27 -0.70
N ASP A 34 2.02 14.24 0.11
CA ASP A 34 1.55 12.95 -0.37
C ASP A 34 0.09 12.99 -0.83
N VAL A 35 -0.19 12.28 -1.91
CA VAL A 35 -1.53 11.93 -2.38
C VAL A 35 -1.70 10.43 -2.18
N ILE A 36 -2.68 10.04 -1.36
CA ILE A 36 -2.80 8.68 -0.84
C ILE A 36 -4.09 8.03 -1.33
N LEU A 37 -3.98 6.77 -1.75
CA LEU A 37 -5.11 5.87 -1.94
C LEU A 37 -5.14 4.89 -0.76
N GLU A 38 -6.23 4.86 -0.02
CA GLU A 38 -6.51 3.82 0.98
C GLU A 38 -7.52 2.82 0.45
N ILE A 39 -7.18 1.53 0.48
CA ILE A 39 -8.01 0.42 0.01
C ILE A 39 -8.45 -0.42 1.20
N GLY A 40 -9.75 -0.55 1.39
CA GLY A 40 -10.35 -1.18 2.57
C GLY A 40 -10.45 -0.20 3.74
N CYS A 41 -10.97 0.99 3.50
CA CYS A 41 -11.08 2.05 4.52
C CYS A 41 -12.18 1.80 5.55
N GLU A 42 -13.09 0.85 5.30
CA GLU A 42 -14.27 0.58 6.14
C GLU A 42 -15.07 1.89 6.40
N TRP A 43 -15.08 2.37 7.62
CA TRP A 43 -15.78 3.62 8.00
C TRP A 43 -14.84 4.84 7.99
N GLY A 44 -13.61 4.73 7.45
CA GLY A 44 -12.70 5.84 7.25
C GLY A 44 -11.89 6.25 8.50
N THR A 45 -11.79 5.39 9.52
CA THR A 45 -11.05 5.75 10.75
C THR A 45 -9.56 5.95 10.49
N THR A 46 -8.93 5.14 9.65
CA THR A 46 -7.52 5.34 9.27
C THR A 46 -7.38 6.42 8.21
N THR A 47 -8.37 6.56 7.29
CA THR A 47 -8.43 7.69 6.35
C THR A 47 -8.34 9.03 7.06
N GLU A 48 -9.05 9.19 8.19
CA GLU A 48 -9.01 10.41 9.01
C GLU A 48 -7.62 10.68 9.59
N VAL A 49 -6.91 9.63 10.03
CA VAL A 49 -5.52 9.78 10.51
C VAL A 49 -4.59 10.13 9.35
N LEU A 50 -4.72 9.50 8.20
CA LEU A 50 -3.95 9.81 6.99
C LEU A 50 -4.14 11.26 6.56
N ALA A 51 -5.38 11.76 6.57
CA ALA A 51 -5.72 13.12 6.19
C ALA A 51 -5.03 14.21 7.03
N GLN A 52 -4.61 13.89 8.25
CA GLN A 52 -3.88 14.82 9.12
C GLN A 52 -2.39 14.95 8.75
N HIS A 53 -1.87 14.06 7.87
CA HIS A 53 -0.45 13.97 7.55
C HIS A 53 -0.14 14.16 6.08
N CYS A 54 -1.15 14.20 5.20
CA CYS A 54 -0.97 14.24 3.76
C CYS A 54 -1.69 15.41 3.11
N LYS A 55 -1.39 15.66 1.83
CA LYS A 55 -2.07 16.66 1.02
C LYS A 55 -3.49 16.25 0.67
N GLU A 56 -3.66 14.99 0.32
CA GLU A 56 -4.94 14.43 -0.12
C GLU A 56 -4.99 12.93 0.16
N VAL A 57 -6.12 12.43 0.62
CA VAL A 57 -6.38 11.00 0.74
C VAL A 57 -7.75 10.67 0.18
N ILE A 58 -7.84 9.57 -0.57
CA ILE A 58 -9.10 8.96 -1.00
C ILE A 58 -9.22 7.62 -0.29
N GLY A 59 -10.21 7.51 0.60
CA GLY A 59 -10.56 6.25 1.24
C GLY A 59 -11.48 5.44 0.33
N THR A 60 -11.16 4.15 0.13
CA THR A 60 -11.97 3.29 -0.72
C THR A 60 -12.31 1.97 -0.04
N ASP A 61 -13.50 1.45 -0.36
CA ASP A 61 -13.97 0.15 0.11
C ASP A 61 -14.88 -0.47 -0.95
N LEU A 62 -14.93 -1.80 -1.00
CA LEU A 62 -15.85 -2.52 -1.88
C LEU A 62 -17.31 -2.34 -1.47
N SER A 63 -17.57 -2.16 -0.17
CA SER A 63 -18.90 -2.04 0.39
C SER A 63 -19.45 -0.63 0.26
N LEU A 64 -20.49 -0.48 -0.55
CA LEU A 64 -21.24 0.79 -0.65
C LEU A 64 -21.76 1.25 0.71
N GLU A 65 -22.18 0.32 1.58
CA GLU A 65 -22.68 0.64 2.92
C GLU A 65 -21.56 1.24 3.78
N CYS A 66 -20.34 0.66 3.74
CA CYS A 66 -19.18 1.21 4.45
C CYS A 66 -18.86 2.62 3.95
N ILE A 67 -18.88 2.84 2.64
CA ILE A 67 -18.61 4.15 2.04
C ILE A 67 -19.67 5.20 2.43
N GLN A 68 -20.95 4.84 2.41
CA GLN A 68 -22.01 5.75 2.86
C GLN A 68 -21.82 6.14 4.32
N ARG A 69 -21.55 5.17 5.18
CA ARG A 69 -21.29 5.41 6.59
C ARG A 69 -20.01 6.25 6.81
N ALA A 70 -18.96 6.01 6.05
CA ALA A 70 -17.73 6.82 6.11
C ALA A 70 -18.00 8.28 5.74
N ARG A 71 -18.78 8.53 4.68
CA ARG A 71 -19.20 9.88 4.26
C ARG A 71 -20.04 10.59 5.31
N ASP A 72 -20.98 9.88 5.93
CA ASP A 72 -21.82 10.45 7.00
C ASP A 72 -21.00 10.83 8.24
N MET A 73 -20.06 9.98 8.63
CA MET A 73 -19.22 10.21 9.80
C MET A 73 -18.11 11.23 9.56
N ARG A 74 -17.64 11.38 8.32
CA ARG A 74 -16.49 12.22 7.92
C ARG A 74 -16.78 12.99 6.63
N PRO A 75 -17.74 13.93 6.66
CA PRO A 75 -18.24 14.61 5.46
C PRO A 75 -17.16 15.47 4.75
N ASN A 76 -16.06 15.78 5.43
CA ASN A 76 -14.96 16.58 4.87
C ASN A 76 -13.89 15.72 4.18
N LEU A 77 -14.01 14.38 4.19
CA LEU A 77 -13.08 13.48 3.55
C LEU A 77 -13.67 12.88 2.28
N HIS A 78 -12.80 12.46 1.39
CA HIS A 78 -13.20 11.86 0.12
C HIS A 78 -13.23 10.34 0.22
N PHE A 79 -14.38 9.74 -0.15
CA PHE A 79 -14.57 8.29 -0.15
C PHE A 79 -15.21 7.82 -1.45
N GLU A 80 -14.73 6.71 -2.01
CA GLU A 80 -15.21 6.11 -3.23
C GLU A 80 -15.41 4.59 -3.08
N VAL A 81 -16.39 4.05 -3.82
CA VAL A 81 -16.53 2.59 -3.92
C VAL A 81 -15.48 2.06 -4.90
N LEU A 82 -14.66 1.12 -4.45
CA LEU A 82 -13.63 0.51 -5.27
C LEU A 82 -13.43 -0.96 -4.87
N ASP A 83 -13.45 -1.86 -5.86
CA ASP A 83 -12.86 -3.18 -5.68
C ASP A 83 -11.33 -3.03 -5.69
N GLY A 84 -10.68 -3.41 -4.59
CA GLY A 84 -9.22 -3.31 -4.46
C GLY A 84 -8.44 -4.09 -5.51
N PHE A 85 -9.04 -5.08 -6.18
CA PHE A 85 -8.45 -5.79 -7.30
C PHE A 85 -8.69 -5.14 -8.66
N ASP A 86 -9.54 -4.11 -8.75
CA ASP A 86 -9.73 -3.32 -9.95
C ASP A 86 -8.79 -2.11 -10.00
N VAL A 87 -7.53 -2.38 -10.31
CA VAL A 87 -6.50 -1.34 -10.42
C VAL A 87 -6.76 -0.34 -11.54
N LEU A 88 -7.55 -0.71 -12.56
CA LEU A 88 -7.90 0.20 -13.65
C LEU A 88 -8.87 1.28 -13.17
N SER A 89 -9.84 0.93 -12.35
CA SER A 89 -10.71 1.91 -11.71
C SER A 89 -9.93 2.87 -10.80
N ALA A 90 -8.93 2.38 -10.05
CA ALA A 90 -8.02 3.22 -9.28
C ALA A 90 -7.21 4.18 -10.16
N LEU A 91 -6.69 3.70 -11.30
CA LEU A 91 -5.98 4.53 -12.29
C LEU A 91 -6.90 5.61 -12.88
N ASN A 92 -8.16 5.26 -13.17
CA ASN A 92 -9.15 6.17 -13.75
C ASN A 92 -9.61 7.27 -12.80
N MET A 93 -9.25 7.23 -11.52
CA MET A 93 -9.44 8.38 -10.61
C MET A 93 -8.60 9.60 -11.02
N GLY A 94 -7.65 9.43 -11.95
CA GLY A 94 -6.88 10.52 -12.53
C GLY A 94 -5.93 11.21 -11.56
N LYS A 95 -5.57 10.55 -10.45
CA LYS A 95 -4.65 11.04 -9.43
C LYS A 95 -3.29 10.36 -9.57
N GLN A 96 -2.23 11.11 -9.31
CA GLN A 96 -0.90 10.54 -9.14
C GLN A 96 -0.70 10.19 -7.67
N PHE A 97 -1.05 8.97 -7.30
CA PHE A 97 -0.88 8.49 -5.94
C PHE A 97 0.61 8.26 -5.62
N THR A 98 1.10 8.90 -4.58
CA THR A 98 2.47 8.73 -4.09
C THR A 98 2.59 7.58 -3.10
N LYS A 99 1.51 7.30 -2.39
CA LYS A 99 1.41 6.20 -1.43
C LYS A 99 0.11 5.43 -1.62
N VAL A 100 0.16 4.13 -1.33
CA VAL A 100 -1.04 3.28 -1.27
C VAL A 100 -1.05 2.58 0.08
N TYR A 101 -2.19 2.62 0.77
CA TYR A 101 -2.43 1.94 2.04
C TYR A 101 -3.49 0.86 1.81
N ILE A 102 -3.21 -0.40 2.19
CA ILE A 102 -4.08 -1.55 1.90
C ILE A 102 -4.43 -2.30 3.17
N ASP A 103 -5.72 -2.34 3.50
CA ASP A 103 -6.29 -3.11 4.61
C ASP A 103 -7.56 -3.84 4.17
N ILE A 104 -7.43 -4.90 3.38
CA ILE A 104 -8.57 -5.69 2.90
C ILE A 104 -8.83 -6.83 3.88
N SER A 105 -10.05 -6.87 4.42
CA SER A 105 -10.51 -7.99 5.25
C SER A 105 -10.53 -9.29 4.45
N GLY A 106 -10.10 -10.39 5.08
CA GLY A 106 -10.10 -11.73 4.46
C GLY A 106 -8.82 -12.11 3.71
N ILE A 107 -7.93 -11.15 3.35
CA ILE A 107 -6.66 -11.48 2.66
C ILE A 107 -5.42 -11.41 3.57
N SER A 108 -5.59 -11.32 4.88
CA SER A 108 -4.47 -11.21 5.83
C SER A 108 -3.80 -12.54 6.18
N GLY A 109 -4.41 -13.68 5.83
CA GLY A 109 -3.94 -15.02 6.13
C GLY A 109 -3.08 -15.66 5.04
N TYR A 110 -2.44 -16.80 5.37
CA TYR A 110 -1.56 -17.53 4.43
C TYR A 110 -2.27 -18.03 3.16
N ARG A 111 -3.58 -18.34 3.23
CA ARG A 111 -4.35 -18.80 2.07
C ARG A 111 -4.42 -17.73 0.97
N SER A 112 -4.35 -16.45 1.35
CA SER A 112 -4.43 -15.31 0.43
C SER A 112 -3.08 -14.63 0.20
N LEU A 113 -1.96 -15.26 0.57
CA LEU A 113 -0.64 -14.66 0.44
C LEU A 113 -0.30 -14.31 -1.02
N LEU A 114 -0.64 -15.20 -1.96
CA LEU A 114 -0.43 -14.97 -3.39
C LEU A 114 -1.31 -13.83 -3.93
N ASP A 115 -2.54 -13.69 -3.42
CA ASP A 115 -3.44 -12.60 -3.79
C ASP A 115 -2.85 -11.25 -3.32
N VAL A 116 -2.31 -11.20 -2.09
CA VAL A 116 -1.63 -10.02 -1.57
C VAL A 116 -0.42 -9.65 -2.42
N ILE A 117 0.44 -10.62 -2.76
CA ILE A 117 1.62 -10.38 -3.62
C ILE A 117 1.19 -9.88 -5.00
N SER A 118 0.17 -10.50 -5.59
CA SER A 118 -0.39 -10.09 -6.88
C SER A 118 -0.92 -8.64 -6.81
N LEU A 119 -1.70 -8.32 -5.77
CA LEU A 119 -2.24 -6.99 -5.54
C LEU A 119 -1.14 -5.94 -5.44
N LEU A 120 -0.11 -6.17 -4.62
CA LEU A 120 1.03 -5.28 -4.47
C LEU A 120 1.74 -5.05 -5.81
N THR A 121 1.95 -6.12 -6.58
CA THR A 121 2.62 -6.05 -7.88
C THR A 121 1.81 -5.25 -8.90
N MET A 122 0.48 -5.43 -8.93
CA MET A 122 -0.40 -4.66 -9.81
C MET A 122 -0.34 -3.16 -9.50
N TYR A 123 -0.52 -2.77 -8.25
CA TYR A 123 -0.47 -1.36 -7.84
C TYR A 123 0.91 -0.74 -8.07
N ALA A 124 1.98 -1.46 -7.76
CA ALA A 124 3.34 -0.99 -7.99
C ALA A 124 3.68 -0.80 -9.47
N THR A 125 3.09 -1.62 -10.35
CA THR A 125 3.34 -1.56 -11.79
C THR A 125 2.50 -0.48 -12.47
N VAL A 126 1.23 -0.36 -12.08
CA VAL A 126 0.25 0.51 -12.75
C VAL A 126 0.30 1.93 -12.20
N LEU A 127 0.18 2.12 -10.89
CA LEU A 127 0.16 3.44 -10.26
C LEU A 127 1.56 3.95 -9.90
N ARG A 128 2.54 3.04 -9.74
CA ARG A 128 3.94 3.34 -9.42
C ARG A 128 4.12 4.27 -8.20
N PRO A 129 3.44 4.02 -7.09
CA PRO A 129 3.63 4.80 -5.88
C PRO A 129 5.05 4.56 -5.32
N GLU A 130 5.55 5.49 -4.52
CA GLU A 130 6.83 5.33 -3.83
C GLU A 130 6.79 4.23 -2.77
N VAL A 131 5.65 4.12 -2.08
CA VAL A 131 5.44 3.18 -0.97
C VAL A 131 4.05 2.58 -1.04
N ILE A 132 3.96 1.27 -0.78
CA ILE A 132 2.71 0.58 -0.47
C ILE A 132 2.82 -0.02 0.93
N VAL A 133 1.91 0.38 1.81
CA VAL A 133 1.75 -0.22 3.14
C VAL A 133 0.60 -1.21 3.09
N VAL A 134 0.83 -2.45 3.51
CA VAL A 134 -0.20 -3.48 3.51
C VAL A 134 -0.35 -4.16 4.87
N LYS A 135 -1.58 -4.24 5.36
CA LYS A 135 -1.91 -5.03 6.54
C LYS A 135 -2.06 -6.50 6.16
N SER A 136 -0.96 -7.24 6.23
CA SER A 136 -0.93 -8.70 6.06
C SER A 136 0.08 -9.33 7.00
N GLY A 137 -0.42 -9.96 8.05
CA GLY A 137 0.41 -10.70 9.00
C GLY A 137 1.14 -11.87 8.34
N ALA A 138 0.51 -12.53 7.37
CA ALA A 138 1.12 -13.61 6.61
C ALA A 138 2.29 -13.13 5.75
N LEU A 139 2.12 -12.01 5.03
CA LEU A 139 3.21 -11.45 4.23
C LEU A 139 4.36 -10.98 5.12
N LYS A 140 4.07 -10.28 6.23
CA LYS A 140 5.09 -9.86 7.20
C LYS A 140 5.88 -11.05 7.73
N HIS A 141 5.19 -12.11 8.13
CA HIS A 141 5.83 -13.34 8.62
C HIS A 141 6.65 -14.02 7.51
N PHE A 142 6.10 -14.18 6.32
CA PHE A 142 6.81 -14.78 5.19
C PHE A 142 8.09 -14.00 4.86
N ALA A 143 7.99 -12.68 4.74
CA ALA A 143 9.13 -11.82 4.44
C ALA A 143 10.24 -11.90 5.50
N SER A 144 9.89 -12.06 6.78
CA SER A 144 10.87 -12.19 7.87
C SER A 144 11.66 -13.51 7.84
N HIS A 145 11.20 -14.52 7.07
CA HIS A 145 11.87 -15.78 6.87
C HIS A 145 12.61 -15.87 5.52
N CYS A 146 12.50 -14.85 4.68
CA CYS A 146 13.22 -14.78 3.42
C CYS A 146 14.66 -14.34 3.65
N ILE A 147 15.61 -15.14 3.18
CA ILE A 147 17.04 -14.85 3.22
C ILE A 147 17.52 -14.68 1.77
N TYR A 148 18.14 -13.56 1.47
CA TYR A 148 18.76 -13.36 0.16
C TYR A 148 19.91 -14.36 -0.02
N TRP A 149 19.87 -15.11 -1.12
CA TRP A 149 20.91 -16.11 -1.39
C TRP A 149 22.31 -15.50 -1.56
N ARG A 150 22.37 -14.34 -2.14
CA ARG A 150 23.60 -13.53 -2.23
C ARG A 150 23.19 -12.11 -1.93
N SER A 151 23.46 -11.66 -0.70
CA SER A 151 23.48 -10.23 -0.43
C SER A 151 24.61 -9.65 -1.27
N GLU A 152 24.33 -8.69 -2.14
CA GLU A 152 25.40 -7.80 -2.59
C GLU A 152 25.85 -7.10 -1.31
N GLU A 153 26.96 -7.57 -0.72
CA GLU A 153 27.69 -6.75 0.24
C GLU A 153 27.96 -5.42 -0.45
N PRO A 154 27.68 -4.28 0.21
CA PRO A 154 28.07 -3.00 -0.36
C PRO A 154 29.55 -3.12 -0.67
N ARG A 155 29.91 -3.00 -1.96
CA ARG A 155 31.31 -3.02 -2.40
C ARG A 155 32.03 -2.04 -1.50
N SER A 156 32.82 -2.57 -0.56
CA SER A 156 33.64 -1.75 0.32
C SER A 156 34.48 -0.85 -0.57
N ALA A 157 34.47 0.43 -0.26
CA ALA A 157 35.29 1.45 -0.90
C ALA A 157 36.77 1.18 -0.55
N LYS A 158 37.30 0.03 -1.00
CA LYS A 158 38.73 -0.35 -0.93
C LYS A 158 39.10 -0.85 -2.31
N GLU A 159 39.48 0.08 -3.12
CA GLU A 159 40.44 -0.05 -4.23
C GLU A 159 40.50 1.30 -4.93
N LYS A 160 41.11 2.26 -4.27
CA LYS A 160 41.81 3.38 -4.88
C LYS A 160 43.14 3.50 -4.13
N GLU A 161 44.11 2.74 -4.56
CA GLU A 161 45.52 3.06 -4.52
C GLU A 161 46.09 2.83 -5.91
#